data_d3e539af1e72eb2a760e1871e8f1254c
#
_entry.id   d3e539af1e72eb2a760e1871e8f1254c
#
_cell.length_a   1.000
_cell.length_b   1.000
_cell.length_c   1.000
_cell.angle_alpha   90.00
_cell.angle_beta   90.00
_cell.angle_gamma   90.00
#
_symmetry.space_group_name_H-M   'P 1'
#
loop_
_entity.id
_entity.type
_entity.pdbx_description
1 polymer ?
#
loop_
_entity_poly.entity_id
_entity_poly.type
_entity_poly.pdbx_seq_one_letter_code
_entity_poly.pdbx_strand_id
1 'polypeptide(L)'
;EIDNFNKKNKVLKKGIAITPVKFGISFTTTHLNQGGALVHIYTDGSIHLNHGGIEMGQGLMTKLALVASNEFGLNYENIKISSTDTEKVPNTSASAASATTDINGAAIVNAINNIKSGLNEFIYDYFKTNSKIKYENNFVYFDKRKISFKELINTAYLNRIPLSSSGFYKTDKINVNTKTLQGRPFLYFTYGAAVTEVIIDKLTGENKILQVDIIHDVGNSINKRIDKGQIEGGYIQGLGSVSYTHLTLPTIGCVE
;
A
#
# COMPACT_ATOMS: atom_id res chain seq x y z
N GLU A 1 12.76 -36.91 9.39
CA GLU A 1 13.36 -37.08 8.06
C GLU A 1 14.76 -36.45 7.99
N ILE A 2 14.92 -35.19 8.35
CA ILE A 2 16.19 -34.43 8.38
C ILE A 2 17.22 -35.13 9.27
N ASP A 3 16.85 -35.58 10.49
CA ASP A 3 17.76 -36.28 11.40
C ASP A 3 18.27 -37.56 10.82
N ASN A 4 17.43 -38.32 10.13
CA ASN A 4 17.83 -39.57 9.45
C ASN A 4 18.77 -39.29 8.27
N PHE A 5 18.52 -38.22 7.50
CA PHE A 5 19.44 -37.80 6.45
C PHE A 5 20.80 -37.41 7.05
N ASN A 6 20.78 -36.60 8.11
CA ASN A 6 21.99 -36.11 8.75
C ASN A 6 22.84 -37.21 9.43
N LYS A 7 22.20 -38.28 9.93
CA LYS A 7 22.93 -39.46 10.46
C LYS A 7 23.64 -40.26 9.36
N LYS A 8 22.98 -40.37 8.19
CA LYS A 8 23.53 -41.17 7.07
C LYS A 8 24.60 -40.43 6.27
N ASN A 9 24.55 -39.08 6.23
CA ASN A 9 25.47 -38.26 5.44
C ASN A 9 26.49 -37.56 6.36
N LYS A 10 27.78 -37.78 6.06
CA LYS A 10 28.89 -37.17 6.85
C LYS A 10 29.20 -35.75 6.38
N VAL A 11 29.06 -35.46 5.10
CA VAL A 11 29.45 -34.22 4.45
C VAL A 11 28.25 -33.28 4.33
N LEU A 12 27.18 -33.73 3.69
CA LEU A 12 25.97 -32.91 3.51
C LEU A 12 25.09 -32.94 4.75
N LYS A 13 24.64 -31.80 5.19
CA LYS A 13 23.71 -31.64 6.32
C LYS A 13 22.51 -30.81 5.92
N LYS A 14 21.35 -31.27 6.31
CA LYS A 14 20.08 -30.48 6.18
C LYS A 14 19.74 -29.81 7.48
N GLY A 15 19.10 -28.64 7.35
CA GLY A 15 18.51 -27.91 8.46
C GLY A 15 17.17 -27.30 8.07
N ILE A 16 16.32 -27.10 9.05
CA ILE A 16 15.04 -26.40 8.89
C ILE A 16 14.88 -25.41 10.03
N ALA A 17 14.37 -24.24 9.71
CA ALA A 17 14.08 -23.21 10.70
C ALA A 17 12.76 -22.52 10.41
N ILE A 18 12.08 -22.07 11.46
CA ILE A 18 10.90 -21.22 11.38
C ILE A 18 11.22 -19.83 11.94
N THR A 19 10.82 -18.81 11.20
CA THR A 19 10.99 -17.41 11.59
C THR A 19 9.60 -16.74 11.66
N PRO A 20 9.03 -16.55 12.86
CA PRO A 20 7.78 -15.82 13.01
C PRO A 20 8.03 -14.31 12.91
N VAL A 21 7.04 -13.58 12.40
CA VAL A 21 7.04 -12.13 12.27
C VAL A 21 5.81 -11.52 12.92
N LYS A 22 6.03 -10.48 13.71
CA LYS A 22 5.00 -9.54 14.14
C LYS A 22 5.53 -8.13 13.85
N PHE A 23 4.89 -7.42 12.93
CA PHE A 23 5.32 -6.09 12.51
C PHE A 23 4.23 -5.06 12.79
N GLY A 24 4.56 -3.95 13.43
CA GLY A 24 3.66 -2.86 13.74
C GLY A 24 3.67 -1.80 12.65
N ILE A 25 2.50 -1.34 12.24
CA ILE A 25 2.32 -0.33 11.19
C ILE A 25 2.16 1.03 11.83
N SER A 26 3.02 1.95 11.53
CA SER A 26 3.11 3.38 11.86
C SER A 26 4.53 3.76 12.29
N PHE A 27 4.84 5.05 12.22
CA PHE A 27 6.04 5.59 12.87
C PHE A 27 5.81 5.75 14.38
N THR A 28 6.82 5.45 15.18
CA THR A 28 6.83 5.77 16.61
C THR A 28 6.84 7.29 16.84
N THR A 29 7.39 8.06 15.90
CA THR A 29 7.34 9.52 15.87
C THR A 29 5.99 9.96 15.30
N THR A 30 5.06 10.31 16.16
CA THR A 30 3.64 10.46 15.83
C THR A 30 3.35 11.47 14.72
N HIS A 31 4.06 12.60 14.66
CA HIS A 31 3.83 13.61 13.62
C HIS A 31 4.18 13.15 12.20
N LEU A 32 4.94 12.06 12.04
CA LEU A 32 5.22 11.46 10.73
C LEU A 32 4.06 10.62 10.18
N ASN A 33 3.01 10.39 10.99
CA ASN A 33 1.85 9.59 10.55
C ASN A 33 0.73 10.47 10.01
N GLN A 34 1.04 11.25 8.99
CA GLN A 34 0.11 12.15 8.31
C GLN A 34 0.45 12.27 6.82
N GLY A 35 -0.55 12.62 6.03
CA GLY A 35 -0.38 12.90 4.61
C GLY A 35 -1.56 13.60 4.00
N GLY A 36 -1.34 14.21 2.85
CA GLY A 36 -2.35 14.88 2.08
C GLY A 36 -2.40 14.35 0.65
N ALA A 37 -3.52 14.60 -0.01
CA ALA A 37 -3.71 14.30 -1.40
C ALA A 37 -4.57 15.37 -2.07
N LEU A 38 -4.42 15.50 -3.39
CA LEU A 38 -5.30 16.27 -4.25
C LEU A 38 -5.95 15.33 -5.25
N VAL A 39 -7.27 15.41 -5.35
CA VAL A 39 -8.07 14.72 -6.37
C VAL A 39 -8.73 15.75 -7.25
N HIS A 40 -8.56 15.60 -8.55
CA HIS A 40 -9.17 16.47 -9.56
C HIS A 40 -9.86 15.62 -10.63
N ILE A 41 -11.11 15.98 -10.98
CA ILE A 41 -11.88 15.31 -12.03
C ILE A 41 -12.00 16.25 -13.22
N TYR A 42 -11.57 15.80 -14.38
CA TYR A 42 -11.73 16.53 -15.63
C TYR A 42 -13.12 16.31 -16.24
N THR A 43 -13.53 17.21 -17.12
CA THR A 43 -14.88 17.16 -17.75
C THR A 43 -15.14 15.93 -18.60
N ASP A 44 -14.09 15.22 -19.02
CA ASP A 44 -14.19 13.95 -19.71
C ASP A 44 -14.42 12.74 -18.77
N GLY A 45 -14.45 12.98 -17.46
CA GLY A 45 -14.62 11.97 -16.42
C GLY A 45 -13.31 11.29 -15.99
N SER A 46 -12.17 11.68 -16.54
CA SER A 46 -10.87 11.21 -16.06
C SER A 46 -10.51 11.86 -14.73
N ILE A 47 -9.74 11.14 -13.90
CA ILE A 47 -9.35 11.59 -12.58
C ILE A 47 -7.84 11.72 -12.52
N HIS A 48 -7.37 12.82 -11.97
CA HIS A 48 -5.98 13.07 -11.68
C HIS A 48 -5.75 13.07 -10.17
N LEU A 49 -4.79 12.27 -9.72
CA LEU A 49 -4.36 12.16 -8.33
C LEU A 49 -2.98 12.76 -8.15
N ASN A 50 -2.82 13.46 -7.04
CA ASN A 50 -1.53 13.91 -6.54
C ASN A 50 -1.44 13.55 -5.05
N HIS A 51 -0.30 12.99 -4.62
CA HIS A 51 -0.07 12.57 -3.25
C HIS A 51 1.42 12.67 -2.91
N GLY A 52 1.77 12.55 -1.63
CA GLY A 52 3.14 12.71 -1.16
C GLY A 52 3.96 11.43 -1.06
N GLY A 53 3.39 10.27 -1.35
CA GLY A 53 4.12 9.00 -1.26
C GLY A 53 5.09 8.79 -2.42
N ILE A 54 6.20 8.12 -2.16
CA ILE A 54 7.24 7.82 -3.17
C ILE A 54 7.12 6.36 -3.61
N GLU A 55 7.19 6.14 -4.93
CA GLU A 55 7.30 4.80 -5.53
C GLU A 55 8.76 4.34 -5.51
N MET A 56 8.99 3.19 -4.87
CA MET A 56 10.31 2.55 -4.74
C MET A 56 10.30 1.12 -5.30
N GLY A 57 9.26 0.75 -6.07
CA GLY A 57 9.02 -0.60 -6.56
C GLY A 57 7.99 -1.38 -5.74
N GLN A 58 7.41 -0.78 -4.68
CA GLN A 58 6.40 -1.42 -3.84
C GLN A 58 4.98 -1.35 -4.42
N GLY A 59 4.80 -0.74 -5.59
CA GLY A 59 3.52 -0.65 -6.29
C GLY A 59 2.56 0.37 -5.68
N LEU A 60 3.07 1.42 -5.05
CA LEU A 60 2.27 2.46 -4.41
C LEU A 60 1.32 3.13 -5.39
N MET A 61 1.82 3.59 -6.55
CA MET A 61 1.02 4.28 -7.55
C MET A 61 -0.16 3.42 -8.02
N THR A 62 0.10 2.15 -8.31
CA THR A 62 -0.93 1.18 -8.70
C THR A 62 -1.97 0.99 -7.60
N LYS A 63 -1.55 0.84 -6.34
CA LYS A 63 -2.48 0.66 -5.21
C LYS A 63 -3.35 1.89 -4.99
N LEU A 64 -2.78 3.10 -5.04
CA LEU A 64 -3.54 4.32 -4.86
C LEU A 64 -4.53 4.59 -6.01
N ALA A 65 -4.15 4.27 -7.25
CA ALA A 65 -5.08 4.31 -8.38
C ALA A 65 -6.25 3.33 -8.21
N LEU A 66 -5.97 2.11 -7.71
CA LEU A 66 -7.02 1.13 -7.41
C LEU A 66 -7.94 1.60 -6.28
N VAL A 67 -7.42 2.24 -5.24
CA VAL A 67 -8.24 2.83 -4.18
C VAL A 67 -9.19 3.86 -4.76
N ALA A 68 -8.71 4.80 -5.58
CA ALA A 68 -9.55 5.83 -6.20
C ALA A 68 -10.56 5.23 -7.19
N SER A 69 -10.14 4.24 -7.99
CA SER A 69 -10.99 3.49 -8.91
C SER A 69 -12.16 2.84 -8.16
N ASN A 70 -11.88 2.14 -7.08
CA ASN A 70 -12.91 1.49 -6.26
C ASN A 70 -13.85 2.51 -5.60
N GLU A 71 -13.32 3.60 -5.07
CA GLU A 71 -14.12 4.63 -4.41
C GLU A 71 -15.10 5.33 -5.36
N PHE A 72 -14.68 5.63 -6.58
CA PHE A 72 -15.56 6.21 -7.59
C PHE A 72 -16.35 5.19 -8.41
N GLY A 73 -16.07 3.89 -8.27
CA GLY A 73 -16.68 2.84 -9.10
C GLY A 73 -16.30 2.97 -10.58
N LEU A 74 -15.08 3.39 -10.88
CA LEU A 74 -14.55 3.60 -12.22
C LEU A 74 -13.55 2.52 -12.61
N ASN A 75 -13.30 2.37 -13.90
CA ASN A 75 -12.20 1.55 -14.39
C ASN A 75 -10.85 2.20 -14.05
N TYR A 76 -9.85 1.37 -13.80
CA TYR A 76 -8.49 1.79 -13.44
C TYR A 76 -7.88 2.77 -14.45
N GLU A 77 -8.15 2.59 -15.74
CA GLU A 77 -7.63 3.39 -16.85
C GLU A 77 -8.08 4.86 -16.81
N ASN A 78 -9.16 5.14 -16.09
CA ASN A 78 -9.65 6.51 -15.90
C ASN A 78 -8.85 7.28 -14.85
N ILE A 79 -7.98 6.61 -14.10
CA ILE A 79 -7.21 7.20 -13.01
C ILE A 79 -5.77 7.46 -13.48
N LYS A 80 -5.31 8.70 -13.35
CA LYS A 80 -3.94 9.10 -13.62
C LYS A 80 -3.30 9.66 -12.36
N ILE A 81 -2.06 9.28 -12.10
CA ILE A 81 -1.29 9.78 -10.97
C ILE A 81 -0.05 10.50 -11.52
N SER A 82 0.18 11.72 -11.06
CA SER A 82 1.43 12.43 -11.36
C SER A 82 2.57 11.95 -10.48
N SER A 83 3.79 12.10 -11.00
CA SER A 83 4.99 11.89 -10.19
C SER A 83 4.96 12.76 -8.95
N THR A 84 5.45 12.21 -7.85
CA THR A 84 5.62 12.98 -6.60
C THR A 84 6.83 13.89 -6.75
N ASP A 85 6.62 15.18 -6.51
CA ASP A 85 7.66 16.19 -6.43
C ASP A 85 7.35 17.21 -5.32
N THR A 86 8.34 18.01 -4.94
CA THR A 86 8.21 18.95 -3.81
C THR A 86 7.31 20.15 -4.10
N GLU A 87 6.95 20.39 -5.35
CA GLU A 87 6.06 21.49 -5.74
C GLU A 87 4.59 21.21 -5.45
N LYS A 88 4.22 19.91 -5.36
CA LYS A 88 2.83 19.46 -5.32
C LYS A 88 2.44 18.71 -4.06
N VAL A 89 3.37 18.46 -3.17
CA VAL A 89 3.18 17.53 -2.04
C VAL A 89 2.64 18.26 -0.81
N PRO A 90 1.39 18.00 -0.40
CA PRO A 90 0.85 18.57 0.83
C PRO A 90 1.19 17.67 2.03
N ASN A 91 1.70 18.25 3.12
CA ASN A 91 1.81 17.64 4.45
C ASN A 91 2.15 16.15 4.44
N THR A 92 3.19 15.77 3.71
CA THR A 92 3.58 14.38 3.61
C THR A 92 4.69 14.05 4.59
N SER A 93 4.78 12.77 4.95
CA SER A 93 5.89 12.19 5.67
C SER A 93 6.70 11.26 4.76
N ALA A 94 7.85 10.81 5.25
CA ALA A 94 8.69 9.86 4.52
C ALA A 94 7.90 8.58 4.15
N SER A 95 8.16 8.01 2.97
CA SER A 95 7.61 6.73 2.55
C SER A 95 8.35 5.58 3.25
N ALA A 96 7.98 5.31 4.51
CA ALA A 96 8.60 4.32 5.37
C ALA A 96 7.58 3.74 6.36
N ALA A 97 8.04 2.90 7.29
CA ALA A 97 7.24 2.25 8.33
C ALA A 97 6.02 1.46 7.80
N SER A 98 6.07 1.05 6.54
CA SER A 98 5.00 0.34 5.80
C SER A 98 3.64 1.06 5.81
N ALA A 99 3.61 2.36 6.11
CA ALA A 99 2.39 3.15 6.30
C ALA A 99 2.00 3.99 5.08
N THR A 100 2.81 4.01 4.01
CA THR A 100 2.64 4.96 2.90
C THR A 100 1.31 4.78 2.16
N THR A 101 0.90 3.55 1.88
CA THR A 101 -0.39 3.26 1.23
C THR A 101 -1.55 3.61 2.14
N ASP A 102 -1.47 3.33 3.44
CA ASP A 102 -2.50 3.64 4.42
C ASP A 102 -2.75 5.15 4.49
N ILE A 103 -1.66 5.91 4.69
CA ILE A 103 -1.74 7.36 4.89
C ILE A 103 -2.23 8.07 3.62
N ASN A 104 -1.58 7.80 2.49
CA ASN A 104 -1.93 8.47 1.23
C ASN A 104 -3.27 7.97 0.67
N GLY A 105 -3.56 6.67 0.81
CA GLY A 105 -4.85 6.10 0.42
C GLY A 105 -6.01 6.70 1.21
N ALA A 106 -5.88 6.82 2.53
CA ALA A 106 -6.89 7.46 3.37
C ALA A 106 -7.06 8.96 3.05
N ALA A 107 -5.97 9.68 2.74
CA ALA A 107 -6.05 11.07 2.30
C ALA A 107 -6.80 11.20 0.95
N ILE A 108 -6.55 10.29 0.01
CA ILE A 108 -7.29 10.22 -1.27
C ILE A 108 -8.77 9.94 -1.02
N VAL A 109 -9.11 8.98 -0.16
CA VAL A 109 -10.50 8.66 0.19
C VAL A 109 -11.20 9.88 0.81
N ASN A 110 -10.54 10.62 1.68
CA ASN A 110 -11.10 11.85 2.26
C ASN A 110 -11.36 12.92 1.19
N ALA A 111 -10.44 13.13 0.25
CA ALA A 111 -10.65 14.03 -0.89
C ALA A 111 -11.85 13.60 -1.76
N ILE A 112 -11.93 12.30 -2.07
CA ILE A 112 -13.02 11.72 -2.85
C ILE A 112 -14.36 11.89 -2.14
N ASN A 113 -14.41 11.67 -0.83
CA ASN A 113 -15.64 11.84 -0.05
C ASN A 113 -16.14 13.30 -0.08
N ASN A 114 -15.23 14.28 -0.01
CA ASN A 114 -15.60 15.69 -0.15
C ASN A 114 -16.23 15.96 -1.54
N ILE A 115 -15.60 15.46 -2.62
CA ILE A 115 -16.14 15.61 -3.98
C ILE A 115 -17.49 14.92 -4.12
N LYS A 116 -17.60 13.67 -3.64
CA LYS A 116 -18.85 12.88 -3.69
C LYS A 116 -19.97 13.55 -2.90
N SER A 117 -19.68 14.19 -1.76
CA SER A 117 -20.68 14.96 -1.01
C SER A 117 -21.28 16.07 -1.88
N GLY A 118 -20.45 16.90 -2.49
CA GLY A 118 -20.93 17.96 -3.38
C GLY A 118 -21.66 17.45 -4.62
N LEU A 119 -21.17 16.36 -5.23
CA LEU A 119 -21.86 15.71 -6.35
C LEU A 119 -23.21 15.11 -5.94
N ASN A 120 -23.30 14.51 -4.76
CA ASN A 120 -24.54 13.93 -4.26
C ASN A 120 -25.58 15.01 -3.96
N GLU A 121 -25.18 16.11 -3.33
CA GLU A 121 -26.05 17.28 -3.12
C GLU A 121 -26.57 17.83 -4.46
N PHE A 122 -25.67 17.97 -5.44
CA PHE A 122 -26.05 18.38 -6.79
C PHE A 122 -27.05 17.40 -7.43
N ILE A 123 -26.84 16.09 -7.31
CA ILE A 123 -27.74 15.06 -7.85
C ILE A 123 -29.13 15.19 -7.18
N TYR A 124 -29.19 15.32 -5.87
CA TYR A 124 -30.45 15.50 -5.14
C TYR A 124 -31.22 16.73 -5.62
N ASP A 125 -30.55 17.86 -5.79
CA ASP A 125 -31.18 19.11 -6.19
C ASP A 125 -31.54 19.15 -7.67
N TYR A 126 -30.62 18.75 -8.55
CA TYR A 126 -30.81 18.85 -10.00
C TYR A 126 -31.83 17.82 -10.53
N PHE A 127 -31.75 16.59 -10.06
CA PHE A 127 -32.61 15.52 -10.51
C PHE A 127 -33.86 15.33 -9.64
N LYS A 128 -34.00 16.13 -8.56
CA LYS A 128 -35.14 16.07 -7.61
C LYS A 128 -35.36 14.68 -7.05
N THR A 129 -34.29 14.07 -6.54
CA THR A 129 -34.30 12.72 -5.97
C THR A 129 -33.87 12.75 -4.50
N ASN A 130 -34.30 11.77 -3.72
CA ASN A 130 -33.85 11.50 -2.35
C ASN A 130 -33.32 10.07 -2.19
N SER A 131 -33.12 9.36 -3.32
CA SER A 131 -32.69 7.98 -3.27
C SER A 131 -31.19 7.84 -2.97
N LYS A 132 -30.78 6.68 -2.53
CA LYS A 132 -29.37 6.33 -2.34
C LYS A 132 -28.65 6.37 -3.69
N ILE A 133 -27.56 7.13 -3.76
CA ILE A 133 -26.71 7.22 -4.93
C ILE A 133 -25.65 6.12 -4.86
N LYS A 134 -25.45 5.41 -5.97
CA LYS A 134 -24.41 4.37 -6.11
C LYS A 134 -23.52 4.66 -7.30
N TYR A 135 -22.21 4.64 -7.08
CA TYR A 135 -21.18 4.78 -8.10
C TYR A 135 -20.61 3.39 -8.39
N GLU A 136 -20.76 2.91 -9.61
CA GLU A 136 -20.34 1.55 -9.98
C GLU A 136 -20.20 1.40 -11.49
N ASN A 137 -19.15 0.68 -11.94
CA ASN A 137 -18.93 0.31 -13.34
C ASN A 137 -18.98 1.50 -14.32
N ASN A 138 -18.36 2.63 -13.97
CA ASN A 138 -18.33 3.91 -14.70
C ASN A 138 -19.70 4.60 -14.82
N PHE A 139 -20.68 4.21 -14.01
CA PHE A 139 -22.00 4.81 -13.98
C PHE A 139 -22.39 5.25 -12.57
N VAL A 140 -23.36 6.16 -12.53
CA VAL A 140 -24.00 6.61 -11.30
C VAL A 140 -25.48 6.22 -11.36
N TYR A 141 -25.93 5.56 -10.31
CA TYR A 141 -27.29 5.03 -10.19
C TYR A 141 -28.04 5.76 -9.07
N PHE A 142 -29.23 6.20 -9.35
CA PHE A 142 -30.18 6.76 -8.38
C PHE A 142 -31.62 6.62 -8.92
N ASP A 143 -32.57 6.33 -8.05
CA ASP A 143 -33.93 5.91 -8.43
C ASP A 143 -33.89 4.73 -9.43
N LYS A 144 -34.53 4.93 -10.58
CA LYS A 144 -34.47 4.01 -11.75
C LYS A 144 -33.55 4.53 -12.85
N ARG A 145 -32.74 5.56 -12.57
CA ARG A 145 -31.86 6.22 -13.54
C ARG A 145 -30.47 5.62 -13.50
N LYS A 146 -29.85 5.60 -14.67
CA LYS A 146 -28.45 5.25 -14.87
C LYS A 146 -27.83 6.29 -15.80
N ILE A 147 -26.87 7.05 -15.31
CA ILE A 147 -26.12 8.01 -16.11
C ILE A 147 -24.63 7.64 -16.09
N SER A 148 -23.89 7.92 -17.16
CA SER A 148 -22.46 7.70 -17.16
C SER A 148 -21.77 8.71 -16.22
N PHE A 149 -20.68 8.29 -15.60
CA PHE A 149 -19.89 9.19 -14.73
C PHE A 149 -19.46 10.45 -15.50
N LYS A 150 -18.98 10.28 -16.75
CA LYS A 150 -18.62 11.39 -17.63
C LYS A 150 -19.77 12.37 -17.85
N GLU A 151 -20.98 11.89 -18.11
CA GLU A 151 -22.14 12.74 -18.31
C GLU A 151 -22.52 13.51 -17.03
N LEU A 152 -22.49 12.84 -15.88
CA LEU A 152 -22.68 13.50 -14.58
C LEU A 152 -21.66 14.61 -14.38
N ILE A 153 -20.37 14.33 -14.60
CA ILE A 153 -19.29 15.30 -14.39
C ILE A 153 -19.41 16.50 -15.33
N ASN A 154 -19.74 16.27 -16.60
CA ASN A 154 -19.96 17.37 -17.53
C ASN A 154 -21.17 18.23 -17.10
N THR A 155 -22.27 17.60 -16.67
CA THR A 155 -23.44 18.32 -16.18
C THR A 155 -23.11 19.12 -14.91
N ALA A 156 -22.38 18.53 -13.97
CA ALA A 156 -21.92 19.19 -12.75
C ALA A 156 -21.02 20.41 -13.08
N TYR A 157 -20.09 20.27 -14.03
CA TYR A 157 -19.22 21.36 -14.47
C TYR A 157 -20.03 22.54 -15.04
N LEU A 158 -21.00 22.28 -15.91
CA LEU A 158 -21.86 23.30 -16.48
C LEU A 158 -22.72 24.00 -15.42
N ASN A 159 -22.98 23.35 -14.29
CA ASN A 159 -23.69 23.92 -13.14
C ASN A 159 -22.74 24.47 -12.07
N ARG A 160 -21.45 24.61 -12.36
CA ARG A 160 -20.43 25.23 -11.50
C ARG A 160 -20.22 24.49 -10.17
N ILE A 161 -20.33 23.16 -10.20
CA ILE A 161 -20.05 22.32 -9.05
C ILE A 161 -18.53 22.05 -8.99
N PRO A 162 -17.89 22.18 -7.82
CA PRO A 162 -16.47 21.90 -7.66
C PRO A 162 -16.13 20.43 -7.96
N LEU A 163 -15.13 20.21 -8.81
CA LEU A 163 -14.68 18.87 -9.24
C LEU A 163 -13.27 18.53 -8.72
N SER A 164 -12.81 19.24 -7.70
CA SER A 164 -11.53 18.97 -7.06
C SER A 164 -11.62 19.18 -5.55
N SER A 165 -10.83 18.41 -4.82
CA SER A 165 -10.68 18.57 -3.38
C SER A 165 -9.31 18.11 -2.93
N SER A 166 -8.77 18.79 -1.91
CA SER A 166 -7.69 18.23 -1.11
C SER A 166 -8.28 17.34 -0.03
N GLY A 167 -7.52 16.28 0.31
CA GLY A 167 -7.80 15.43 1.45
C GLY A 167 -6.60 15.37 2.38
N PHE A 168 -6.86 15.24 3.65
CA PHE A 168 -5.85 15.08 4.68
C PHE A 168 -6.19 13.90 5.57
N TYR A 169 -5.17 13.15 5.96
CA TYR A 169 -5.31 12.05 6.91
C TYR A 169 -4.16 12.08 7.94
N LYS A 170 -4.50 11.78 9.16
CA LYS A 170 -3.55 11.48 10.24
C LYS A 170 -3.95 10.17 10.90
N THR A 171 -2.98 9.36 11.25
CA THR A 171 -3.24 8.09 11.94
C THR A 171 -3.66 8.37 13.38
N ASP A 172 -4.88 8.00 13.70
CA ASP A 172 -5.46 8.17 15.04
C ASP A 172 -5.02 7.05 16.00
N LYS A 173 -5.26 7.26 17.29
CA LYS A 173 -5.10 6.27 18.37
C LYS A 173 -3.67 5.73 18.55
N ILE A 174 -2.67 6.44 18.04
CA ILE A 174 -1.26 6.17 18.31
C ILE A 174 -0.71 7.21 19.28
N ASN A 175 0.09 6.76 20.23
CA ASN A 175 0.79 7.62 21.17
C ASN A 175 2.08 6.95 21.63
N VAL A 176 3.12 7.72 21.84
CA VAL A 176 4.40 7.24 22.38
C VAL A 176 4.97 8.28 23.32
N ASN A 177 5.29 7.85 24.53
CA ASN A 177 6.13 8.63 25.40
C ASN A 177 7.60 8.35 25.05
N THR A 178 8.26 9.32 24.44
CA THR A 178 9.63 9.17 23.95
C THR A 178 10.68 8.98 25.04
N LYS A 179 10.36 9.39 26.29
CA LYS A 179 11.27 9.23 27.45
C LYS A 179 11.19 7.83 28.06
N THR A 180 9.98 7.30 28.18
CA THR A 180 9.75 5.98 28.80
C THR A 180 9.60 4.86 27.78
N LEU A 181 9.49 5.17 26.50
CA LEU A 181 9.20 4.26 25.36
C LEU A 181 7.89 3.45 25.58
N GLN A 182 6.97 4.01 26.33
CA GLN A 182 5.66 3.39 26.60
C GLN A 182 4.57 4.06 25.77
N GLY A 183 3.51 3.30 25.49
CA GLY A 183 2.34 3.79 24.78
C GLY A 183 1.83 2.79 23.75
N ARG A 184 1.06 3.31 22.78
CA ARG A 184 0.54 2.57 21.63
C ARG A 184 1.18 3.12 20.36
N PRO A 185 2.40 2.69 19.97
CA PRO A 185 3.12 3.24 18.83
C PRO A 185 2.54 2.84 17.47
N PHE A 186 1.79 1.73 17.40
CA PHE A 186 1.33 1.14 16.16
C PHE A 186 -0.19 1.09 16.09
N LEU A 187 -0.74 1.41 14.92
CA LEU A 187 -2.18 1.37 14.67
C LEU A 187 -2.69 -0.06 14.70
N TYR A 188 -2.00 -0.95 13.99
CA TYR A 188 -2.27 -2.38 13.91
C TYR A 188 -0.98 -3.17 13.66
N PHE A 189 -1.09 -4.49 13.68
CA PHE A 189 0.03 -5.40 13.43
C PHE A 189 -0.29 -6.33 12.27
N THR A 190 0.74 -6.68 11.51
CA THR A 190 0.71 -7.82 10.58
C THR A 190 1.50 -8.97 11.18
N TYR A 191 1.08 -10.19 10.87
CA TYR A 191 1.67 -11.42 11.37
C TYR A 191 2.06 -12.33 10.21
N GLY A 192 3.13 -13.08 10.39
CA GLY A 192 3.57 -14.05 9.40
C GLY A 192 4.53 -15.07 10.00
N ALA A 193 4.83 -16.08 9.21
CA ALA A 193 5.90 -17.03 9.49
C ALA A 193 6.51 -17.55 8.20
N ALA A 194 7.81 -17.72 8.19
CA ALA A 194 8.55 -18.37 7.12
C ALA A 194 9.23 -19.62 7.62
N VAL A 195 9.12 -20.72 6.88
CA VAL A 195 9.84 -21.96 7.12
C VAL A 195 10.80 -22.16 5.98
N THR A 196 12.07 -22.38 6.29
CA THR A 196 13.13 -22.56 5.30
C THR A 196 13.88 -23.86 5.56
N GLU A 197 13.96 -24.74 4.56
CA GLU A 197 14.82 -25.92 4.57
C GLU A 197 16.07 -25.67 3.73
N VAL A 198 17.22 -25.96 4.29
CA VAL A 198 18.53 -25.77 3.65
C VAL A 198 19.36 -27.04 3.67
N ILE A 199 20.32 -27.15 2.75
CA ILE A 199 21.39 -28.13 2.78
C ILE A 199 22.74 -27.40 2.75
N ILE A 200 23.69 -27.90 3.51
CA ILE A 200 25.03 -27.31 3.64
C ILE A 200 26.08 -28.42 3.39
N ASP A 201 27.05 -28.10 2.56
CA ASP A 201 28.28 -28.94 2.43
C ASP A 201 29.27 -28.47 3.51
N LYS A 202 29.63 -29.42 4.40
CA LYS A 202 30.56 -29.13 5.51
C LYS A 202 32.00 -28.93 5.09
N LEU A 203 32.37 -29.40 3.91
CA LEU A 203 33.74 -29.29 3.42
C LEU A 203 33.99 -27.97 2.73
N THR A 204 33.04 -27.52 1.91
CA THR A 204 33.17 -26.28 1.14
C THR A 204 32.49 -25.09 1.81
N GLY A 205 31.53 -25.31 2.70
CA GLY A 205 30.67 -24.29 3.26
C GLY A 205 29.55 -23.83 2.32
N GLU A 206 29.47 -24.41 1.12
CA GLU A 206 28.33 -24.09 0.20
C GLU A 206 27.00 -24.46 0.82
N ASN A 207 26.03 -23.56 0.62
CA ASN A 207 24.66 -23.82 1.05
C ASN A 207 23.68 -23.66 -0.09
N LYS A 208 22.58 -24.39 -0.01
CA LYS A 208 21.46 -24.30 -0.95
C LYS A 208 20.15 -24.35 -0.20
N ILE A 209 19.24 -23.45 -0.54
CA ILE A 209 17.86 -23.53 -0.09
C ILE A 209 17.16 -24.62 -0.88
N LEU A 210 16.50 -25.52 -0.16
CA LEU A 210 15.72 -26.60 -0.73
C LEU A 210 14.26 -26.25 -0.87
N GLN A 211 13.70 -25.60 0.16
CA GLN A 211 12.29 -25.21 0.19
C GLN A 211 12.10 -23.99 1.07
N VAL A 212 11.11 -23.16 0.69
CA VAL A 212 10.63 -22.03 1.49
C VAL A 212 9.12 -22.02 1.45
N ASP A 213 8.50 -22.02 2.61
CA ASP A 213 7.06 -21.85 2.79
C ASP A 213 6.81 -20.61 3.63
N ILE A 214 6.01 -19.67 3.12
CA ILE A 214 5.70 -18.42 3.79
C ILE A 214 4.19 -18.27 3.92
N ILE A 215 3.73 -18.00 5.15
CA ILE A 215 2.37 -17.55 5.45
C ILE A 215 2.47 -16.13 5.98
N HIS A 216 1.72 -15.21 5.38
CA HIS A 216 1.71 -13.81 5.78
C HIS A 216 0.31 -13.21 5.69
N ASP A 217 -0.12 -12.53 6.75
CA ASP A 217 -1.38 -11.80 6.79
C ASP A 217 -1.19 -10.43 6.14
N VAL A 218 -1.83 -10.22 5.01
CA VAL A 218 -1.84 -8.95 4.27
C VAL A 218 -3.19 -8.21 4.41
N GLY A 219 -4.09 -8.71 5.26
CA GLY A 219 -5.45 -8.20 5.37
C GLY A 219 -6.25 -8.34 4.07
N ASN A 220 -7.07 -7.35 3.75
CA ASN A 220 -7.79 -7.29 2.48
C ASN A 220 -6.85 -6.79 1.37
N SER A 221 -6.41 -7.70 0.51
CA SER A 221 -5.47 -7.38 -0.57
C SER A 221 -6.06 -6.38 -1.57
N ILE A 222 -5.35 -5.28 -1.81
CA ILE A 222 -5.66 -4.33 -2.89
C ILE A 222 -5.18 -4.91 -4.24
N ASN A 223 -4.02 -5.58 -4.25
CA ASN A 223 -3.46 -6.23 -5.43
C ASN A 223 -2.60 -7.43 -5.04
N LYS A 224 -3.13 -8.63 -5.24
CA LYS A 224 -2.48 -9.91 -4.86
C LYS A 224 -1.10 -10.14 -5.50
N ARG A 225 -0.89 -9.62 -6.72
CA ARG A 225 0.41 -9.76 -7.41
C ARG A 225 1.48 -8.90 -6.74
N ILE A 226 1.11 -7.67 -6.37
CA ILE A 226 2.01 -6.77 -5.65
C ILE A 226 2.31 -7.35 -4.27
N ASP A 227 1.30 -7.81 -3.52
CA ASP A 227 1.49 -8.38 -2.18
C ASP A 227 2.44 -9.58 -2.22
N LYS A 228 2.22 -10.51 -3.15
CA LYS A 228 3.11 -11.66 -3.35
C LYS A 228 4.54 -11.22 -3.68
N GLY A 229 4.69 -10.32 -4.64
CA GLY A 229 6.00 -9.79 -5.03
C GLY A 229 6.75 -9.09 -3.90
N GLN A 230 6.05 -8.39 -3.01
CA GLN A 230 6.65 -7.75 -1.84
C GLN A 230 7.14 -8.78 -0.81
N ILE A 231 6.39 -9.84 -0.57
CA ILE A 231 6.78 -10.92 0.36
C ILE A 231 7.99 -11.69 -0.20
N GLU A 232 7.95 -12.09 -1.47
CA GLU A 232 9.06 -12.78 -2.14
C GLU A 232 10.32 -11.91 -2.17
N GLY A 233 10.18 -10.64 -2.57
CA GLY A 233 11.28 -9.68 -2.61
C GLY A 233 11.89 -9.43 -1.23
N GLY A 234 11.08 -9.28 -0.20
CA GLY A 234 11.55 -9.11 1.18
C GLY A 234 12.31 -10.34 1.70
N TYR A 235 11.82 -11.54 1.39
CA TYR A 235 12.50 -12.78 1.75
C TYR A 235 13.88 -12.89 1.06
N ILE A 236 13.95 -12.66 -0.24
CA ILE A 236 15.21 -12.72 -1.01
C ILE A 236 16.22 -11.67 -0.52
N GLN A 237 15.77 -10.48 -0.19
CA GLN A 237 16.64 -9.45 0.39
C GLN A 237 17.23 -9.89 1.74
N GLY A 238 16.39 -10.45 2.62
CA GLY A 238 16.83 -10.99 3.90
C GLY A 238 17.82 -12.15 3.73
N LEU A 239 17.56 -13.05 2.82
CA LEU A 239 18.45 -14.16 2.46
C LEU A 239 19.80 -13.66 1.95
N GLY A 240 19.82 -12.69 1.03
CA GLY A 240 21.04 -12.09 0.49
C GLY A 240 21.87 -11.43 1.59
N SER A 241 21.23 -10.66 2.47
CA SER A 241 21.89 -10.01 3.60
C SER A 241 22.62 -11.01 4.52
N VAL A 242 22.01 -12.15 4.81
CA VAL A 242 22.63 -13.21 5.63
C VAL A 242 23.77 -13.89 4.87
N SER A 243 23.54 -14.31 3.64
CA SER A 243 24.52 -15.09 2.86
C SER A 243 25.78 -14.28 2.54
N TYR A 244 25.63 -13.01 2.15
CA TYR A 244 26.74 -12.14 1.79
C TYR A 244 27.48 -11.53 3.00
N THR A 245 26.79 -11.29 4.10
CA THR A 245 27.40 -10.72 5.31
C THR A 245 28.42 -11.69 5.93
N HIS A 246 28.19 -12.98 5.80
CA HIS A 246 29.10 -14.02 6.30
C HIS A 246 30.19 -14.45 5.31
N LEU A 247 29.98 -14.18 4.03
CA LEU A 247 31.00 -14.32 3.00
C LEU A 247 31.72 -12.98 2.89
N THR A 248 32.65 -12.67 3.75
CA THR A 248 33.47 -11.45 3.75
C THR A 248 33.89 -11.03 2.33
N LEU A 249 32.95 -10.49 1.57
CA LEU A 249 33.25 -9.91 0.26
C LEU A 249 33.79 -8.50 0.50
N PRO A 250 35.02 -8.19 0.08
CA PRO A 250 35.61 -6.86 0.20
C PRO A 250 34.92 -5.82 -0.68
N THR A 251 33.83 -6.16 -1.31
CA THR A 251 33.10 -5.34 -2.29
C THR A 251 32.11 -4.36 -1.71
N ILE A 252 31.85 -4.38 -0.41
CA ILE A 252 30.89 -3.44 0.24
C ILE A 252 31.50 -2.04 0.39
N GLY A 253 32.81 -1.88 0.19
CA GLY A 253 33.50 -0.61 0.26
C GLY A 253 33.60 0.19 -1.03
N CYS A 254 33.00 -0.26 -2.11
CA CYS A 254 33.15 0.35 -3.43
C CYS A 254 31.88 1.00 -3.96
N VAL A 255 31.07 1.61 -3.10
CA VAL A 255 30.06 2.58 -3.51
C VAL A 255 30.52 3.93 -2.97
N GLU A 256 31.41 4.57 -3.71
CA GLU A 256 31.61 6.01 -3.67
C GLU A 256 30.60 6.71 -4.55
#